data_cde8c2a2f6ba1a4d77d7a118981f6dda
#
_entry.id   cde8c2a2f6ba1a4d77d7a118981f6dda
#
_cell.length_a   1.000
_cell.length_b   1.000
_cell.length_c   1.000
_cell.angle_alpha   90.00
_cell.angle_beta   90.00
_cell.angle_gamma   90.00
#
_symmetry.space_group_name_H-M   'P 1'
#
loop_
_entity.id
_entity.type
_entity.pdbx_description
1 polymer ?
#
loop_
_entity_poly.entity_id
_entity_poly.type
_entity_poly.pdbx_seq_one_letter_code
_entity_poly.pdbx_strand_id
1 'polypeptide(L)'
;VWEWHLWDHLTQDADTTLTNYGIISEHPELIDINYGNVGGTQGPGISHADWMHLNAIDYNTDLDQIVISSRTMGEIYIIDHSTTTAEAASHSDGNSGKGGDLLYRWGNPQVYDRGNGSDQQLNAQHGVNWIPANYPGGGHLICYNNNYQANNSAVFEINMPVDSTGNYPINATDAFGPSGPFWMYSGGFHSNVQSGAFRLPNGNTLITEADDAHMFEVTFDGSVVWNYVYPGQNIMIARAQRYTLNYLNQNDFPDYVSGDINFDGEINIADISLAVDMLYGVGYNPTPPADVDGNGAVTMDDINILVQMALDGQ
;
A
#
# COMPACT_ATOMS: atom_id res chain seq x y z
N VAL A 1 -4.45 -12.73 21.16
CA VAL A 1 -3.77 -11.66 20.41
C VAL A 1 -2.49 -12.25 19.85
N TRP A 2 -2.22 -12.08 18.58
CA TRP A 2 -0.97 -12.48 17.94
C TRP A 2 0.05 -11.35 18.05
N GLU A 3 1.33 -11.72 18.28
CA GLU A 3 2.45 -10.79 18.41
C GLU A 3 3.66 -11.34 17.66
N TRP A 4 4.38 -10.47 17.00
CA TRP A 4 5.68 -10.72 16.39
C TRP A 4 6.66 -9.65 16.86
N HIS A 5 7.84 -10.07 17.31
CA HIS A 5 8.84 -9.16 17.81
C HIS A 5 10.12 -9.25 17.00
N LEU A 6 10.55 -8.13 16.48
CA LEU A 6 11.79 -8.00 15.71
C LEU A 6 13.01 -8.60 16.46
N TRP A 7 13.02 -8.46 17.78
CA TRP A 7 14.12 -8.89 18.64
C TRP A 7 14.38 -10.41 18.61
N ASP A 8 13.42 -11.17 18.27
CA ASP A 8 13.51 -12.64 18.21
C ASP A 8 14.18 -13.10 16.89
N HIS A 9 14.35 -12.18 15.89
CA HIS A 9 14.81 -12.51 14.53
C HIS A 9 16.07 -11.72 14.14
N LEU A 10 16.97 -11.50 15.09
CA LEU A 10 18.20 -10.74 14.88
C LEU A 10 19.43 -11.64 14.75
N THR A 11 20.36 -11.27 13.87
CA THR A 11 21.68 -11.85 13.74
C THR A 11 22.76 -10.77 13.84
N GLN A 12 24.00 -11.17 14.09
CA GLN A 12 25.18 -10.29 14.10
C GLN A 12 26.46 -11.11 13.92
N ASP A 13 27.50 -10.51 13.37
CA ASP A 13 28.81 -11.14 13.15
C ASP A 13 29.96 -10.51 13.97
N ALA A 14 29.62 -9.55 14.84
CA ALA A 14 30.60 -8.77 15.61
C ALA A 14 31.10 -9.47 16.88
N ASP A 15 30.25 -10.25 17.56
CA ASP A 15 30.59 -10.92 18.83
C ASP A 15 30.22 -12.41 18.80
N THR A 16 31.23 -13.27 18.68
CA THR A 16 31.08 -14.73 18.63
C THR A 16 30.63 -15.36 19.93
N THR A 17 30.52 -14.61 21.02
CA THR A 17 30.08 -15.12 22.33
C THR A 17 28.59 -15.02 22.55
N LEU A 18 27.87 -14.27 21.70
CA LEU A 18 26.42 -14.09 21.80
C LEU A 18 25.68 -15.18 21.03
N THR A 19 24.50 -15.51 21.49
CA THR A 19 23.68 -16.61 20.90
C THR A 19 23.17 -16.32 19.51
N ASN A 20 23.04 -15.05 19.13
CA ASN A 20 22.61 -14.60 17.81
C ASN A 20 23.78 -14.35 16.85
N TYR A 21 25.00 -14.86 17.17
CA TYR A 21 26.12 -14.80 16.25
C TYR A 21 25.88 -15.67 15.02
N GLY A 22 26.09 -15.10 13.83
CA GLY A 22 26.02 -15.78 12.54
C GLY A 22 26.70 -14.99 11.44
N ILE A 23 27.02 -15.65 10.33
CA ILE A 23 27.50 -14.99 9.12
C ILE A 23 26.30 -14.37 8.43
N ILE A 24 26.26 -13.05 8.32
CA ILE A 24 25.09 -12.30 7.85
C ILE A 24 24.57 -12.83 6.51
N SER A 25 25.46 -13.07 5.53
CA SER A 25 25.06 -13.57 4.21
C SER A 25 24.50 -15.00 4.21
N GLU A 26 24.71 -15.78 5.26
CA GLU A 26 24.15 -17.13 5.40
C GLU A 26 22.75 -17.12 6.03
N HIS A 27 22.33 -15.98 6.61
CA HIS A 27 21.06 -15.79 7.32
C HIS A 27 20.19 -14.66 6.72
N PRO A 28 19.79 -14.77 5.43
CA PRO A 28 18.94 -13.75 4.80
C PRO A 28 17.55 -13.67 5.41
N GLU A 29 17.14 -14.67 6.19
CA GLU A 29 15.88 -14.73 6.94
C GLU A 29 15.92 -13.92 8.24
N LEU A 30 17.10 -13.45 8.67
CA LEU A 30 17.30 -12.68 9.90
C LEU A 30 17.71 -11.25 9.58
N ILE A 31 17.61 -10.36 10.58
CA ILE A 31 17.97 -8.95 10.45
C ILE A 31 19.30 -8.70 11.15
N ASP A 32 20.25 -8.14 10.43
CA ASP A 32 21.54 -7.72 11.02
C ASP A 32 21.33 -6.53 11.94
N ILE A 33 21.52 -6.73 13.24
CA ILE A 33 21.37 -5.68 14.26
C ILE A 33 22.42 -4.56 14.11
N ASN A 34 23.54 -4.84 13.47
CA ASN A 34 24.63 -3.89 13.28
C ASN A 34 24.50 -3.06 12.00
N TYR A 35 23.58 -3.44 11.09
CA TYR A 35 23.39 -2.67 9.88
C TYR A 35 22.69 -1.35 10.15
N GLY A 36 23.15 -0.34 9.45
CA GLY A 36 22.64 1.00 9.57
C GLY A 36 23.28 1.80 10.72
N ASN A 37 22.92 3.06 10.79
CA ASN A 37 23.51 3.98 11.76
C ASN A 37 22.53 4.19 12.91
N VAL A 38 22.62 3.36 13.94
CA VAL A 38 21.89 3.57 15.20
C VAL A 38 22.48 4.80 15.88
N GLY A 39 21.93 5.96 15.63
CA GLY A 39 22.44 7.21 16.20
C GLY A 39 22.58 8.33 15.19
N GLY A 40 22.18 8.11 13.93
CA GLY A 40 22.08 9.16 12.93
C GLY A 40 20.92 10.11 13.21
N THR A 41 21.14 11.42 13.03
CA THR A 41 20.07 12.41 13.03
C THR A 41 19.25 12.27 11.75
N GLN A 42 18.10 11.62 11.83
CA GLN A 42 17.14 11.53 10.73
C GLN A 42 15.93 12.42 11.07
N GLY A 43 15.94 13.67 10.59
CA GLY A 43 14.82 14.59 10.71
C GLY A 43 14.73 15.44 11.99
N PRO A 44 13.83 16.44 12.04
CA PRO A 44 13.70 17.36 13.17
C PRO A 44 13.19 16.67 14.43
N GLY A 45 13.97 16.71 15.51
CA GLY A 45 13.56 16.24 16.83
C GLY A 45 13.67 14.74 17.07
N ILE A 46 14.35 14.00 16.19
CA ILE A 46 14.49 12.55 16.31
C ILE A 46 15.60 12.20 17.28
N SER A 47 15.28 11.37 18.26
CA SER A 47 16.25 10.68 19.09
C SER A 47 17.00 9.64 18.25
N HIS A 48 18.24 9.34 18.64
CA HIS A 48 19.13 8.37 17.99
C HIS A 48 18.63 6.91 18.01
N ALA A 49 17.34 6.65 18.26
CA ALA A 49 16.73 5.33 18.45
C ALA A 49 15.84 4.86 17.28
N ASP A 50 15.70 5.66 16.22
CA ASP A 50 14.86 5.33 15.05
C ASP A 50 15.64 4.44 14.05
N TRP A 51 15.89 3.22 14.46
CA TRP A 51 16.72 2.28 13.69
C TRP A 51 16.02 1.74 12.45
N MET A 52 14.83 1.16 12.62
CA MET A 52 14.10 0.50 11.52
C MET A 52 13.14 1.44 10.79
N HIS A 53 12.53 2.37 11.51
CA HIS A 53 11.48 3.26 10.98
C HIS A 53 10.43 2.49 10.18
N LEU A 54 9.74 1.54 10.84
CA LEU A 54 8.66 0.78 10.20
C LEU A 54 7.49 1.73 9.93
N ASN A 55 7.08 1.86 8.68
CA ASN A 55 6.15 2.91 8.24
C ASN A 55 4.95 2.42 7.43
N ALA A 56 4.88 1.14 7.12
CA ALA A 56 3.73 0.54 6.47
C ALA A 56 3.58 -0.92 6.89
N ILE A 57 2.34 -1.37 6.92
CA ILE A 57 1.94 -2.75 7.18
C ILE A 57 0.72 -3.07 6.34
N ASP A 58 0.66 -4.27 5.77
CA ASP A 58 -0.52 -4.80 5.10
C ASP A 58 -0.60 -6.32 5.29
N TYR A 59 -1.80 -6.89 5.14
CA TYR A 59 -2.07 -8.29 5.40
C TYR A 59 -2.70 -8.97 4.19
N ASN A 60 -2.11 -10.09 3.79
CA ASN A 60 -2.62 -10.96 2.74
C ASN A 60 -3.38 -12.13 3.36
N THR A 61 -4.70 -12.13 3.20
CA THR A 61 -5.59 -13.17 3.75
C THR A 61 -5.45 -14.51 3.06
N ASP A 62 -5.06 -14.54 1.79
CA ASP A 62 -4.96 -15.79 1.01
C ASP A 62 -3.68 -16.57 1.36
N LEU A 63 -2.59 -15.85 1.66
CA LEU A 63 -1.32 -16.43 2.05
C LEU A 63 -1.12 -16.50 3.57
N ASP A 64 -2.00 -15.84 4.35
CA ASP A 64 -1.84 -15.60 5.78
C ASP A 64 -0.47 -15.00 6.14
N GLN A 65 -0.10 -13.94 5.42
CA GLN A 65 1.19 -13.27 5.53
C GLN A 65 1.05 -11.77 5.74
N ILE A 66 1.98 -11.19 6.46
CA ILE A 66 2.07 -9.74 6.69
C ILE A 66 3.28 -9.18 5.95
N VAL A 67 3.07 -8.07 5.20
CA VAL A 67 4.17 -7.25 4.67
C VAL A 67 4.39 -6.04 5.54
N ILE A 68 5.65 -5.72 5.82
CA ILE A 68 6.09 -4.50 6.51
C ILE A 68 7.18 -3.79 5.73
N SER A 69 7.26 -2.46 5.88
CA SER A 69 8.27 -1.64 5.22
C SER A 69 9.17 -0.96 6.24
N SER A 70 10.49 -1.08 6.05
CA SER A 70 11.51 -0.37 6.82
C SER A 70 12.14 0.73 5.99
N ARG A 71 11.84 1.98 6.36
CA ARG A 71 12.35 3.18 5.66
C ARG A 71 13.87 3.28 5.70
N THR A 72 14.48 3.04 6.87
CA THR A 72 15.91 3.24 7.08
C THR A 72 16.76 2.13 6.49
N MET A 73 16.24 0.90 6.44
CA MET A 73 16.92 -0.22 5.79
C MET A 73 16.76 -0.17 4.25
N GLY A 74 15.77 0.58 3.75
CA GLY A 74 15.43 0.56 2.32
C GLY A 74 14.88 -0.78 1.88
N GLU A 75 14.13 -1.46 2.75
CA GLU A 75 13.59 -2.80 2.51
C GLU A 75 12.12 -2.95 2.87
N ILE A 76 11.49 -3.92 2.25
CA ILE A 76 10.21 -4.51 2.66
C ILE A 76 10.46 -5.94 3.12
N TYR A 77 9.66 -6.42 4.07
CA TYR A 77 9.74 -7.75 4.65
C TYR A 77 8.38 -8.44 4.60
N ILE A 78 8.38 -9.74 4.38
CA ILE A 78 7.19 -10.58 4.53
C ILE A 78 7.44 -11.59 5.65
N ILE A 79 6.47 -11.73 6.55
CA ILE A 79 6.48 -12.65 7.68
C ILE A 79 5.24 -13.54 7.66
N ASP A 80 5.37 -14.73 8.28
CA ASP A 80 4.30 -15.71 8.41
C ASP A 80 3.35 -15.32 9.57
N HIS A 81 2.08 -15.06 9.26
CA HIS A 81 1.06 -14.79 10.27
C HIS A 81 0.30 -16.05 10.70
N SER A 82 0.46 -17.18 10.02
CA SER A 82 -0.18 -18.47 10.34
C SER A 82 0.32 -19.08 11.66
N THR A 83 1.32 -18.48 12.28
CA THR A 83 1.95 -18.88 13.53
C THR A 83 1.11 -18.50 14.75
N THR A 84 1.27 -19.23 15.85
CA THR A 84 0.94 -18.73 17.19
C THR A 84 1.98 -17.69 17.63
N THR A 85 1.69 -16.90 18.67
CA THR A 85 2.69 -15.96 19.24
C THR A 85 3.99 -16.64 19.65
N ALA A 86 3.92 -17.87 20.16
CA ALA A 86 5.12 -18.63 20.56
C ALA A 86 5.93 -19.10 19.35
N GLU A 87 5.28 -19.52 18.28
CA GLU A 87 5.93 -19.87 17.00
C GLU A 87 6.49 -18.64 16.31
N ALA A 88 5.78 -17.52 16.35
CA ALA A 88 6.24 -16.24 15.82
C ALA A 88 7.50 -15.70 16.51
N ALA A 89 7.81 -16.16 17.75
CA ALA A 89 9.05 -15.86 18.45
C ALA A 89 10.14 -16.93 18.19
N SER A 90 9.89 -17.91 17.33
CA SER A 90 10.81 -19.00 17.01
C SER A 90 11.27 -18.98 15.56
N HIS A 91 12.17 -19.89 15.19
CA HIS A 91 12.72 -20.08 13.84
C HIS A 91 12.13 -21.30 13.13
N SER A 92 11.01 -21.83 13.59
CA SER A 92 10.35 -23.01 13.05
C SER A 92 8.84 -22.96 13.25
N ASP A 93 8.13 -23.87 12.59
CA ASP A 93 6.66 -23.98 12.64
C ASP A 93 5.96 -22.91 11.80
N GLY A 94 4.63 -22.79 11.91
CA GLY A 94 3.79 -22.06 10.97
C GLY A 94 3.66 -22.77 9.61
N ASN A 95 2.92 -22.19 8.69
CA ASN A 95 2.73 -22.77 7.34
C ASN A 95 4.03 -22.81 6.53
N SER A 96 4.92 -21.85 6.76
CA SER A 96 6.23 -21.76 6.09
C SER A 96 7.28 -22.69 6.69
N GLY A 97 7.09 -23.16 7.91
CA GLY A 97 8.09 -23.91 8.70
C GLY A 97 9.26 -23.07 9.19
N LYS A 98 9.14 -21.72 9.19
CA LYS A 98 10.19 -20.77 9.55
C LYS A 98 9.86 -19.95 10.81
N GLY A 99 8.74 -20.24 11.47
CA GLY A 99 8.29 -19.43 12.59
C GLY A 99 8.08 -17.97 12.19
N GLY A 100 8.64 -17.05 12.93
CA GLY A 100 8.56 -15.61 12.61
C GLY A 100 9.73 -15.05 11.82
N ASP A 101 10.63 -15.89 11.30
CA ASP A 101 11.72 -15.42 10.43
C ASP A 101 11.19 -14.82 9.12
N LEU A 102 11.96 -13.95 8.51
CA LEU A 102 11.58 -13.33 7.25
C LEU A 102 11.40 -14.39 6.16
N LEU A 103 10.21 -14.47 5.58
CA LEU A 103 9.94 -15.30 4.41
C LEU A 103 10.58 -14.72 3.15
N TYR A 104 10.56 -13.38 3.08
CA TYR A 104 11.01 -12.59 1.95
C TYR A 104 11.48 -11.22 2.40
N ARG A 105 12.44 -10.69 1.70
CA ARG A 105 12.89 -9.29 1.82
C ARG A 105 13.30 -8.76 0.47
N TRP A 106 13.09 -7.47 0.22
CA TRP A 106 13.42 -6.84 -1.05
C TRP A 106 13.69 -5.34 -0.89
N GLY A 107 14.64 -4.83 -1.66
CA GLY A 107 14.92 -3.42 -1.79
C GLY A 107 16.39 -3.06 -1.60
N ASN A 108 17.07 -3.63 -0.61
CA ASN A 108 18.47 -3.32 -0.32
C ASN A 108 19.27 -4.57 0.11
N PRO A 109 19.82 -5.32 -0.84
CA PRO A 109 20.52 -6.57 -0.51
C PRO A 109 21.84 -6.37 0.25
N GLN A 110 22.33 -5.15 0.40
CA GLN A 110 23.48 -4.86 1.26
C GLN A 110 23.21 -5.17 2.73
N VAL A 111 21.94 -5.05 3.18
CA VAL A 111 21.53 -5.23 4.59
C VAL A 111 21.82 -6.65 5.08
N TYR A 112 21.90 -7.61 4.17
CA TYR A 112 22.21 -9.02 4.47
C TYR A 112 23.37 -9.57 3.64
N ASP A 113 24.32 -8.70 3.28
CA ASP A 113 25.58 -9.04 2.61
C ASP A 113 25.44 -9.86 1.31
N ARG A 114 24.33 -9.68 0.58
CA ARG A 114 24.09 -10.34 -0.72
C ARG A 114 23.96 -9.35 -1.87
N GLY A 115 24.62 -8.20 -1.77
CA GLY A 115 24.64 -7.18 -2.79
C GLY A 115 25.50 -5.99 -2.41
N ASN A 116 25.44 -4.96 -3.23
CA ASN A 116 26.16 -3.70 -3.05
C ASN A 116 25.26 -2.50 -3.35
N GLY A 117 25.78 -1.26 -3.21
CA GLY A 117 24.99 -0.04 -3.39
C GLY A 117 24.31 0.12 -4.75
N SER A 118 24.80 -0.54 -5.81
CA SER A 118 24.13 -0.51 -7.12
C SER A 118 22.94 -1.44 -7.24
N ASP A 119 22.79 -2.36 -6.30
CA ASP A 119 21.70 -3.34 -6.28
C ASP A 119 20.50 -2.82 -5.47
N GLN A 120 20.68 -1.70 -4.72
CA GLN A 120 19.61 -1.08 -3.94
C GLN A 120 18.53 -0.51 -4.84
N GLN A 121 17.29 -0.94 -4.62
CA GLN A 121 16.10 -0.52 -5.36
C GLN A 121 15.25 0.49 -4.60
N LEU A 122 15.15 0.37 -3.28
CA LEU A 122 14.29 1.20 -2.43
C LEU A 122 15.12 2.19 -1.60
N ASN A 123 14.61 3.42 -1.51
CA ASN A 123 15.20 4.46 -0.69
C ASN A 123 14.11 5.33 -0.05
N ALA A 124 14.00 5.22 1.28
CA ALA A 124 13.02 5.94 2.10
C ALA A 124 11.54 5.67 1.68
N GLN A 125 11.24 4.50 1.18
CA GLN A 125 9.91 4.12 0.68
C GLN A 125 8.84 4.14 1.77
N HIS A 126 7.58 4.27 1.32
CA HIS A 126 6.37 4.26 2.17
C HIS A 126 5.24 3.48 1.49
N GLY A 127 4.22 3.15 2.29
CA GLY A 127 2.93 2.74 1.81
C GLY A 127 2.92 1.41 1.05
N VAL A 128 3.81 0.45 1.41
CA VAL A 128 3.75 -0.89 0.82
C VAL A 128 2.39 -1.53 1.10
N ASN A 129 1.81 -2.14 0.08
CA ASN A 129 0.58 -2.92 0.20
C ASN A 129 0.50 -3.97 -0.90
N TRP A 130 -0.31 -5.03 -0.67
CA TRP A 130 -0.65 -5.97 -1.72
C TRP A 130 -1.66 -5.38 -2.68
N ILE A 131 -1.47 -5.65 -3.96
CA ILE A 131 -2.52 -5.44 -4.97
C ILE A 131 -3.56 -6.54 -4.76
N PRO A 132 -4.86 -6.19 -4.58
CA PRO A 132 -5.91 -7.17 -4.38
C PRO A 132 -5.94 -8.24 -5.48
N ALA A 133 -6.19 -9.50 -5.13
CA ALA A 133 -6.09 -10.65 -6.04
C ALA A 133 -6.95 -10.52 -7.30
N ASN A 134 -8.07 -9.82 -7.22
CA ASN A 134 -8.99 -9.59 -8.33
C ASN A 134 -8.69 -8.34 -9.18
N TYR A 135 -7.60 -7.61 -8.86
CA TYR A 135 -7.18 -6.43 -9.63
C TYR A 135 -6.03 -6.79 -10.59
N PRO A 136 -5.82 -6.01 -11.66
CA PRO A 136 -4.63 -6.16 -12.51
C PRO A 136 -3.33 -6.05 -11.69
N GLY A 137 -2.48 -7.07 -11.77
CA GLY A 137 -1.29 -7.22 -10.93
C GLY A 137 -1.60 -7.86 -9.57
N GLY A 138 -2.76 -8.50 -9.40
CA GLY A 138 -3.18 -9.14 -8.15
C GLY A 138 -2.12 -10.07 -7.55
N GLY A 139 -1.86 -9.93 -6.26
CA GLY A 139 -0.82 -10.65 -5.53
C GLY A 139 0.57 -10.03 -5.58
N HIS A 140 0.82 -9.05 -6.44
CA HIS A 140 2.05 -8.25 -6.40
C HIS A 140 2.02 -7.27 -5.23
N LEU A 141 3.19 -6.76 -4.84
CA LEU A 141 3.30 -5.61 -3.95
C LEU A 141 3.39 -4.31 -4.75
N ILE A 142 2.86 -3.24 -4.17
CA ILE A 142 3.05 -1.88 -4.68
C ILE A 142 3.51 -0.96 -3.56
N CYS A 143 4.42 -0.03 -3.84
CA CYS A 143 4.91 0.94 -2.87
C CYS A 143 5.32 2.27 -3.53
N TYR A 144 5.36 3.32 -2.71
CA TYR A 144 5.88 4.63 -3.08
C TYR A 144 7.34 4.74 -2.65
N ASN A 145 8.27 4.87 -3.60
CA ASN A 145 9.71 5.00 -3.36
C ASN A 145 10.10 6.49 -3.36
N ASN A 146 10.19 7.10 -2.17
CA ASN A 146 10.33 8.55 -2.01
C ASN A 146 11.58 9.11 -2.65
N ASN A 147 12.72 8.48 -2.44
CA ASN A 147 14.02 8.95 -2.92
C ASN A 147 14.57 8.04 -4.04
N TYR A 148 13.71 7.68 -5.01
CA TYR A 148 14.13 6.88 -6.16
C TYR A 148 15.35 7.50 -6.88
N GLN A 149 15.31 8.80 -7.08
CA GLN A 149 16.43 9.63 -7.54
C GLN A 149 16.41 10.99 -6.83
N ALA A 150 17.46 11.76 -6.99
CA ALA A 150 17.51 13.12 -6.41
C ALA A 150 16.29 13.95 -6.86
N ASN A 151 15.50 14.41 -5.89
CA ASN A 151 14.27 15.19 -6.10
C ASN A 151 13.23 14.51 -7.03
N ASN A 152 13.19 13.18 -7.03
CA ASN A 152 12.23 12.43 -7.82
C ASN A 152 11.82 11.15 -7.09
N SER A 153 10.52 10.98 -6.94
CA SER A 153 9.92 9.77 -6.40
C SER A 153 9.48 8.83 -7.53
N ALA A 154 9.20 7.59 -7.16
CA ALA A 154 8.63 6.61 -8.08
C ALA A 154 7.64 5.70 -7.36
N VAL A 155 6.70 5.14 -8.10
CA VAL A 155 5.87 4.02 -7.65
C VAL A 155 6.41 2.74 -8.26
N PHE A 156 6.62 1.74 -7.44
CA PHE A 156 7.08 0.42 -7.85
C PHE A 156 6.00 -0.63 -7.63
N GLU A 157 5.75 -1.44 -8.64
CA GLU A 157 5.04 -2.71 -8.52
C GLU A 157 6.06 -3.86 -8.58
N ILE A 158 5.99 -4.77 -7.61
CA ILE A 158 6.97 -5.83 -7.42
C ILE A 158 6.26 -7.18 -7.56
N ASN A 159 6.62 -7.94 -8.60
CA ASN A 159 6.17 -9.31 -8.78
C ASN A 159 7.14 -10.25 -8.05
N MET A 160 6.78 -10.65 -6.85
CA MET A 160 7.60 -11.50 -6.00
C MET A 160 7.62 -12.94 -6.50
N PRO A 161 8.73 -13.66 -6.35
CA PRO A 161 8.86 -15.08 -6.76
C PRO A 161 8.17 -16.01 -5.74
N VAL A 162 6.90 -15.80 -5.43
CA VAL A 162 6.13 -16.67 -4.54
C VAL A 162 5.78 -17.99 -5.24
N ASP A 163 6.01 -19.12 -4.57
CA ASP A 163 5.62 -20.43 -5.08
C ASP A 163 4.17 -20.81 -4.68
N SER A 164 3.71 -21.96 -5.15
CA SER A 164 2.34 -22.44 -4.88
C SER A 164 2.07 -22.78 -3.40
N THR A 165 3.09 -22.79 -2.55
CA THR A 165 2.98 -23.02 -1.10
C THR A 165 3.10 -21.75 -0.29
N GLY A 166 3.22 -20.58 -0.94
CA GLY A 166 3.40 -19.29 -0.28
C GLY A 166 4.83 -19.00 0.16
N ASN A 167 5.82 -19.78 -0.28
CA ASN A 167 7.23 -19.56 0.02
C ASN A 167 7.93 -18.76 -1.08
N TYR A 168 9.07 -18.18 -0.73
CA TYR A 168 9.88 -17.34 -1.61
C TYR A 168 11.25 -18.01 -1.80
N PRO A 169 11.44 -18.78 -2.88
CA PRO A 169 12.69 -19.50 -3.10
C PRO A 169 13.85 -18.54 -3.35
N ILE A 170 14.97 -18.85 -2.73
CA ILE A 170 16.23 -18.13 -2.87
C ILE A 170 17.40 -19.13 -2.96
N ASN A 171 18.38 -18.86 -3.82
CA ASN A 171 19.62 -19.63 -3.84
C ASN A 171 20.56 -19.24 -2.69
N ALA A 172 21.49 -20.12 -2.36
CA ALA A 172 22.35 -19.96 -1.19
C ALA A 172 23.17 -18.65 -1.16
N THR A 173 23.48 -18.07 -2.32
CA THR A 173 24.34 -16.88 -2.44
C THR A 173 23.66 -15.67 -3.08
N ASP A 174 22.44 -15.85 -3.59
CA ASP A 174 21.75 -14.79 -4.31
C ASP A 174 21.00 -13.86 -3.33
N ALA A 175 20.74 -12.64 -3.77
CA ALA A 175 19.74 -11.79 -3.16
C ALA A 175 18.34 -12.27 -3.53
N PHE A 176 17.33 -11.95 -2.71
CA PHE A 176 15.94 -12.18 -3.08
C PHE A 176 15.59 -11.39 -4.36
N GLY A 177 15.00 -12.09 -5.32
CA GLY A 177 14.49 -11.48 -6.54
C GLY A 177 13.13 -10.80 -6.36
N PRO A 178 12.66 -10.07 -7.36
CA PRO A 178 13.28 -9.80 -8.66
C PRO A 178 14.40 -8.76 -8.56
N SER A 179 15.25 -8.67 -9.59
CA SER A 179 16.34 -7.68 -9.66
C SER A 179 15.87 -6.24 -9.88
N GLY A 180 14.60 -6.02 -10.14
CA GLY A 180 13.96 -4.71 -10.31
C GLY A 180 12.46 -4.82 -10.32
N PRO A 181 11.71 -3.70 -10.30
CA PRO A 181 10.27 -3.69 -10.28
C PRO A 181 9.66 -4.26 -11.58
N PHE A 182 8.49 -4.87 -11.47
CA PHE A 182 7.70 -5.34 -12.60
C PHE A 182 7.14 -4.17 -13.43
N TRP A 183 6.66 -3.14 -12.74
CA TRP A 183 6.19 -1.89 -13.32
C TRP A 183 6.69 -0.72 -12.46
N MET A 184 6.96 0.39 -13.12
CA MET A 184 7.41 1.60 -12.46
C MET A 184 6.77 2.81 -13.11
N TYR A 185 6.31 3.73 -12.28
CA TYR A 185 5.93 5.07 -12.70
C TYR A 185 6.79 6.10 -11.98
N SER A 186 7.46 6.96 -12.72
CA SER A 186 8.20 8.12 -12.19
C SER A 186 8.08 9.26 -13.18
N GLY A 187 8.07 10.48 -12.71
CA GLY A 187 8.02 11.60 -13.64
C GLY A 187 7.42 12.87 -13.07
N GLY A 188 8.28 13.70 -12.48
CA GLY A 188 7.92 15.07 -12.12
C GLY A 188 7.13 15.22 -10.82
N PHE A 189 7.16 14.22 -9.94
CA PHE A 189 6.61 14.29 -8.58
C PHE A 189 7.65 13.86 -7.54
N HIS A 190 7.60 14.44 -6.35
CA HIS A 190 8.52 14.12 -5.28
C HIS A 190 7.92 14.45 -3.92
N SER A 191 8.01 13.53 -3.00
CA SER A 191 7.68 13.74 -1.59
C SER A 191 8.78 13.14 -0.71
N ASN A 192 9.22 13.89 0.28
CA ASN A 192 10.28 13.45 1.20
C ASN A 192 9.79 12.46 2.25
N VAL A 193 8.49 12.45 2.52
CA VAL A 193 7.87 11.69 3.61
C VAL A 193 6.52 11.13 3.19
N GLN A 194 6.05 10.11 3.94
CA GLN A 194 4.73 9.53 3.75
C GLN A 194 4.46 9.16 2.29
N SER A 195 3.25 9.45 1.77
CA SER A 195 2.84 9.09 0.42
C SER A 195 2.40 7.63 0.29
N GLY A 196 1.83 7.29 -0.85
CA GLY A 196 1.39 5.93 -1.12
C GLY A 196 0.86 5.76 -2.53
N ALA A 197 0.71 4.51 -2.92
CA ALA A 197 0.14 4.13 -4.20
C ALA A 197 -0.78 2.94 -4.04
N PHE A 198 -1.92 2.96 -4.73
CA PHE A 198 -2.91 1.90 -4.71
C PHE A 198 -3.36 1.55 -6.13
N ARG A 199 -3.28 0.27 -6.47
CA ARG A 199 -3.85 -0.25 -7.71
C ARG A 199 -5.37 -0.19 -7.62
N LEU A 200 -6.01 0.26 -8.69
CA LEU A 200 -7.47 0.34 -8.79
C LEU A 200 -8.04 -0.84 -9.61
N PRO A 201 -9.34 -1.15 -9.47
CA PRO A 201 -9.98 -2.25 -10.19
C PRO A 201 -9.86 -2.16 -11.72
N ASN A 202 -9.80 -0.94 -12.26
CA ASN A 202 -9.64 -0.67 -13.70
C ASN A 202 -8.18 -0.79 -14.20
N GLY A 203 -7.23 -1.16 -13.31
CA GLY A 203 -5.82 -1.28 -13.62
C GLY A 203 -5.02 0.02 -13.51
N ASN A 204 -5.66 1.15 -13.29
CA ASN A 204 -4.96 2.41 -13.02
C ASN A 204 -4.34 2.39 -11.61
N THR A 205 -3.46 3.32 -11.33
CA THR A 205 -2.83 3.50 -10.02
C THR A 205 -3.14 4.88 -9.47
N LEU A 206 -3.77 4.93 -8.30
CA LEU A 206 -3.93 6.17 -7.52
C LEU A 206 -2.63 6.43 -6.76
N ILE A 207 -2.05 7.60 -6.93
CA ILE A 207 -0.80 8.03 -6.30
C ILE A 207 -1.08 9.25 -5.43
N THR A 208 -0.52 9.27 -4.23
CA THR A 208 -0.55 10.42 -3.32
C THR A 208 0.86 10.93 -3.12
N GLU A 209 1.11 12.17 -3.47
CA GLU A 209 2.30 12.96 -3.19
C GLU A 209 2.03 13.80 -1.94
N ALA A 210 2.57 13.34 -0.81
CA ALA A 210 2.14 13.84 0.50
C ALA A 210 2.48 15.29 0.75
N ASP A 211 3.71 15.70 0.44
CA ASP A 211 4.24 17.05 0.76
C ASP A 211 3.44 18.16 0.05
N ASP A 212 2.92 17.88 -1.12
CA ASP A 212 2.16 18.82 -1.95
C ASP A 212 0.64 18.62 -1.84
N ALA A 213 0.18 17.70 -0.97
CA ALA A 213 -1.23 17.32 -0.84
C ALA A 213 -1.88 17.03 -2.23
N HIS A 214 -1.10 16.40 -3.10
CA HIS A 214 -1.42 16.13 -4.49
C HIS A 214 -1.77 14.66 -4.67
N MET A 215 -2.90 14.38 -5.29
CA MET A 215 -3.35 13.05 -5.63
C MET A 215 -3.62 12.97 -7.13
N PHE A 216 -3.19 11.90 -7.75
CA PHE A 216 -3.42 11.72 -9.17
C PHE A 216 -3.53 10.25 -9.53
N GLU A 217 -4.21 9.96 -10.64
CA GLU A 217 -4.41 8.61 -11.14
C GLU A 217 -3.70 8.46 -12.48
N VAL A 218 -2.93 7.38 -12.60
CA VAL A 218 -2.21 7.06 -13.84
C VAL A 218 -2.64 5.70 -14.38
N THR A 219 -2.69 5.60 -15.70
CA THR A 219 -2.88 4.33 -16.41
C THR A 219 -1.60 3.49 -16.36
N PHE A 220 -1.68 2.23 -16.75
CA PHE A 220 -0.51 1.34 -16.81
C PHE A 220 0.57 1.84 -17.78
N ASP A 221 0.18 2.53 -18.86
CA ASP A 221 1.11 3.15 -19.82
C ASP A 221 1.66 4.51 -19.37
N GLY A 222 1.28 4.98 -18.16
CA GLY A 222 1.81 6.21 -17.56
C GLY A 222 1.06 7.49 -17.91
N SER A 223 -0.12 7.42 -18.56
CA SER A 223 -0.95 8.60 -18.82
C SER A 223 -1.68 9.04 -17.55
N VAL A 224 -1.61 10.33 -17.18
CA VAL A 224 -2.39 10.90 -16.07
C VAL A 224 -3.83 11.08 -16.53
N VAL A 225 -4.78 10.41 -15.86
CA VAL A 225 -6.22 10.44 -16.21
C VAL A 225 -7.07 11.19 -15.20
N TRP A 226 -6.54 11.43 -14.00
CA TRP A 226 -7.17 12.24 -12.97
C TRP A 226 -6.09 12.94 -12.15
N ASN A 227 -6.39 14.16 -11.68
CA ASN A 227 -5.44 14.99 -10.94
C ASN A 227 -6.19 15.91 -9.97
N TYR A 228 -5.74 15.95 -8.72
CA TYR A 228 -6.31 16.79 -7.69
C TYR A 228 -5.24 17.28 -6.71
N VAL A 229 -5.17 18.58 -6.51
CA VAL A 229 -4.35 19.22 -5.46
C VAL A 229 -5.30 19.82 -4.43
N TYR A 230 -5.15 19.43 -3.17
CA TYR A 230 -5.96 19.97 -2.10
C TYR A 230 -5.73 21.49 -1.95
N PRO A 231 -6.78 22.31 -1.96
CA PRO A 231 -6.64 23.77 -2.00
C PRO A 231 -6.32 24.36 -0.61
N GLY A 232 -5.20 23.98 -0.02
CA GLY A 232 -4.72 24.47 1.26
C GLY A 232 -3.26 24.88 1.20
N GLN A 233 -2.81 25.74 2.11
CA GLN A 233 -1.39 26.08 2.24
C GLN A 233 -0.75 25.22 3.34
N ASN A 234 0.44 24.68 3.09
CA ASN A 234 1.21 23.86 4.03
C ASN A 234 0.42 22.67 4.59
N ILE A 235 -0.39 22.03 3.74
CA ILE A 235 -1.15 20.83 4.09
C ILE A 235 -0.42 19.63 3.50
N MET A 236 -0.29 18.60 4.32
CA MET A 236 0.23 17.32 3.94
C MET A 236 -0.91 16.28 3.98
N ILE A 237 -1.01 15.44 2.97
CA ILE A 237 -1.94 14.30 2.94
C ILE A 237 -1.12 13.03 2.90
N ALA A 238 -1.15 12.25 3.96
CA ALA A 238 -0.31 11.06 4.12
C ALA A 238 -0.51 10.04 3.00
N ARG A 239 -1.76 9.75 2.67
CA ARG A 239 -2.18 8.89 1.55
C ARG A 239 -3.67 9.05 1.31
N ALA A 240 -4.10 8.73 0.08
CA ALA A 240 -5.51 8.61 -0.29
C ALA A 240 -5.81 7.19 -0.76
N GLN A 241 -7.02 6.74 -0.51
CA GLN A 241 -7.56 5.49 -1.05
C GLN A 241 -8.86 5.77 -1.77
N ARG A 242 -9.14 4.96 -2.78
CA ARG A 242 -10.39 5.02 -3.53
C ARG A 242 -11.17 3.74 -3.28
N TYR A 243 -12.42 3.93 -2.91
CA TYR A 243 -13.33 2.81 -2.66
C TYR A 243 -14.38 2.76 -3.77
N THR A 244 -14.91 1.58 -4.04
CA THR A 244 -16.07 1.43 -4.93
C THR A 244 -17.30 2.06 -4.27
N LEU A 245 -18.25 2.50 -5.06
CA LEU A 245 -19.51 3.09 -4.56
C LEU A 245 -20.24 2.13 -3.60
N ASN A 246 -20.10 0.83 -3.79
CA ASN A 246 -20.73 -0.20 -2.95
C ASN A 246 -19.92 -0.55 -1.68
N TYR A 247 -18.74 0.01 -1.48
CA TYR A 247 -17.89 -0.33 -0.33
C TYR A 247 -18.57 -0.03 1.01
N LEU A 248 -19.32 1.07 1.09
CA LEU A 248 -20.02 1.50 2.28
C LEU A 248 -21.40 0.84 2.43
N ASN A 249 -21.93 0.17 1.40
CA ASN A 249 -23.22 -0.51 1.43
C ASN A 249 -23.18 -1.89 2.09
N GLN A 250 -22.03 -2.37 2.51
CA GLN A 250 -21.90 -3.64 3.21
C GLN A 250 -22.05 -3.45 4.73
N ASN A 251 -23.29 -3.17 5.18
CA ASN A 251 -23.82 -3.41 6.53
C ASN A 251 -23.65 -2.34 7.64
N ASP A 252 -23.01 -1.20 7.46
CA ASP A 252 -22.75 -0.30 8.60
C ASP A 252 -23.17 1.18 8.40
N PHE A 253 -23.81 1.54 7.30
CA PHE A 253 -24.37 2.89 7.12
C PHE A 253 -25.88 2.83 7.03
N PRO A 254 -26.58 3.84 7.57
CA PRO A 254 -28.03 3.92 7.43
C PRO A 254 -28.38 3.85 5.93
N ASP A 255 -29.41 3.06 5.63
CA ASP A 255 -29.95 2.92 4.29
C ASP A 255 -30.13 4.31 3.67
N TYR A 256 -29.38 4.60 2.60
CA TYR A 256 -29.67 5.80 1.84
C TYR A 256 -31.03 5.62 1.17
N VAL A 257 -31.81 6.65 1.14
CA VAL A 257 -33.05 6.66 0.37
C VAL A 257 -32.65 6.82 -1.08
N SER A 258 -32.97 5.79 -1.92
CA SER A 258 -32.74 5.88 -3.36
C SER A 258 -33.48 7.10 -3.89
N GLY A 259 -32.74 7.99 -4.55
CA GLY A 259 -33.26 9.25 -5.05
C GLY A 259 -32.98 10.48 -4.17
N ASP A 260 -32.63 10.32 -2.90
CA ASP A 260 -32.15 11.39 -2.02
C ASP A 260 -30.64 11.57 -2.20
N ILE A 261 -30.26 12.37 -3.20
CA ILE A 261 -28.85 12.50 -3.65
C ILE A 261 -28.08 13.49 -2.77
N ASN A 262 -28.77 14.46 -2.21
CA ASN A 262 -28.19 15.49 -1.34
C ASN A 262 -28.25 15.13 0.15
N PHE A 263 -28.89 14.00 0.50
CA PHE A 263 -29.07 13.48 1.86
C PHE A 263 -29.82 14.43 2.80
N ASP A 264 -30.81 15.19 2.29
CA ASP A 264 -31.65 16.09 3.09
C ASP A 264 -32.93 15.42 3.63
N GLY A 265 -33.19 14.17 3.21
CA GLY A 265 -34.34 13.36 3.62
C GLY A 265 -35.57 13.55 2.74
N GLU A 266 -35.50 14.35 1.68
CA GLU A 266 -36.58 14.59 0.72
C GLU A 266 -36.08 14.25 -0.70
N ILE A 267 -36.97 13.70 -1.53
CA ILE A 267 -36.69 13.52 -2.97
C ILE A 267 -37.38 14.61 -3.74
N ASN A 268 -36.64 15.59 -4.26
CA ASN A 268 -37.16 16.77 -4.87
C ASN A 268 -36.31 17.28 -6.06
N ILE A 269 -36.59 18.52 -6.51
CA ILE A 269 -35.89 19.11 -7.66
C ILE A 269 -34.37 19.28 -7.43
N ALA A 270 -33.92 19.39 -6.17
CA ALA A 270 -32.48 19.50 -5.87
C ALA A 270 -31.74 18.23 -6.23
N ASP A 271 -32.32 17.04 -5.95
CA ASP A 271 -31.77 15.76 -6.29
C ASP A 271 -31.72 15.52 -7.80
N ILE A 272 -32.83 15.88 -8.47
CA ILE A 272 -32.89 15.81 -9.93
C ILE A 272 -31.80 16.67 -10.56
N SER A 273 -31.57 17.86 -10.05
CA SER A 273 -30.50 18.76 -10.53
C SER A 273 -29.13 18.14 -10.36
N LEU A 274 -28.84 17.51 -9.22
CA LEU A 274 -27.58 16.81 -8.95
C LEU A 274 -27.41 15.59 -9.88
N ALA A 275 -28.46 14.81 -10.12
CA ALA A 275 -28.41 13.69 -11.05
C ALA A 275 -28.10 14.15 -12.48
N VAL A 276 -28.68 15.27 -12.92
CA VAL A 276 -28.38 15.89 -14.22
C VAL A 276 -26.93 16.34 -14.30
N ASP A 277 -26.42 16.99 -13.27
CA ASP A 277 -25.02 17.42 -13.20
C ASP A 277 -24.07 16.19 -13.26
N MET A 278 -24.39 15.09 -12.58
CA MET A 278 -23.64 13.84 -12.64
C MET A 278 -23.69 13.22 -14.05
N LEU A 279 -24.86 13.20 -14.70
CA LEU A 279 -25.00 12.68 -16.06
C LEU A 279 -24.12 13.44 -17.07
N TYR A 280 -24.00 14.75 -16.92
CA TYR A 280 -23.22 15.59 -17.82
C TYR A 280 -21.78 15.83 -17.35
N GLY A 281 -21.37 15.24 -16.23
CA GLY A 281 -20.01 15.38 -15.67
C GLY A 281 -19.69 16.79 -15.16
N VAL A 282 -20.71 17.52 -14.72
CA VAL A 282 -20.58 18.90 -14.25
C VAL A 282 -20.34 18.89 -12.73
N GLY A 283 -19.09 18.70 -12.32
CA GLY A 283 -18.65 18.92 -10.93
C GLY A 283 -18.98 17.80 -9.94
N TYR A 284 -19.75 16.78 -10.32
CA TYR A 284 -20.14 15.66 -9.46
C TYR A 284 -19.89 14.32 -10.13
N ASN A 285 -19.40 13.35 -9.34
CA ASN A 285 -19.34 11.96 -9.78
C ASN A 285 -20.68 11.25 -9.47
N PRO A 286 -21.05 10.23 -10.27
CA PRO A 286 -22.21 9.38 -9.98
C PRO A 286 -22.16 8.83 -8.54
N THR A 287 -23.28 8.90 -7.84
CA THR A 287 -23.44 8.36 -6.48
C THR A 287 -24.52 7.27 -6.45
N PRO A 288 -24.49 6.31 -5.51
CA PRO A 288 -25.49 5.26 -5.42
C PRO A 288 -26.94 5.74 -5.33
N PRO A 289 -27.28 6.81 -4.59
CA PRO A 289 -28.63 7.35 -4.60
C PRO A 289 -29.11 7.86 -5.96
N ALA A 290 -28.20 8.21 -6.87
CA ALA A 290 -28.52 8.71 -8.20
C ALA A 290 -28.74 7.60 -9.25
N ASP A 291 -28.20 6.41 -9.02
CA ASP A 291 -28.47 5.18 -9.80
C ASP A 291 -29.73 4.51 -9.22
N VAL A 292 -30.89 5.04 -9.61
CA VAL A 292 -32.17 4.68 -8.98
C VAL A 292 -32.70 3.34 -9.51
N ASP A 293 -32.32 2.95 -10.72
CA ASP A 293 -32.71 1.68 -11.31
C ASP A 293 -31.72 0.54 -10.97
N GLY A 294 -30.58 0.86 -10.33
CA GLY A 294 -29.58 -0.10 -9.85
C GLY A 294 -28.77 -0.77 -10.94
N ASN A 295 -28.66 -0.16 -12.13
CA ASN A 295 -27.93 -0.74 -13.26
C ASN A 295 -26.41 -0.45 -13.24
N GLY A 296 -25.93 0.36 -12.28
CA GLY A 296 -24.51 0.72 -12.07
C GLY A 296 -24.08 1.99 -12.79
N ALA A 297 -24.99 2.73 -13.42
CA ALA A 297 -24.68 3.96 -14.14
C ALA A 297 -25.80 5.00 -13.93
N VAL A 298 -25.46 6.27 -13.81
CA VAL A 298 -26.44 7.37 -13.80
C VAL A 298 -26.76 7.75 -15.26
N THR A 299 -28.00 7.57 -15.66
CA THR A 299 -28.49 7.75 -17.02
C THR A 299 -29.76 8.61 -17.05
N MET A 300 -30.30 8.86 -18.24
CA MET A 300 -31.61 9.54 -18.38
C MET A 300 -32.77 8.72 -17.80
N ASP A 301 -32.63 7.40 -17.70
CA ASP A 301 -33.66 6.54 -17.13
C ASP A 301 -33.78 6.79 -15.62
N ASP A 302 -32.65 6.96 -14.92
CA ASP A 302 -32.63 7.34 -13.50
C ASP A 302 -33.27 8.72 -13.27
N ILE A 303 -32.95 9.69 -14.11
CA ILE A 303 -33.56 11.03 -14.02
C ILE A 303 -35.06 10.97 -14.21
N ASN A 304 -35.56 10.15 -15.15
CA ASN A 304 -36.99 9.97 -15.37
C ASN A 304 -37.67 9.34 -14.14
N ILE A 305 -37.03 8.34 -13.51
CA ILE A 305 -37.52 7.71 -12.28
C ILE A 305 -37.53 8.74 -11.13
N LEU A 306 -36.45 9.51 -10.95
CA LEU A 306 -36.34 10.56 -9.93
C LEU A 306 -37.44 11.62 -10.07
N VAL A 307 -37.72 12.07 -11.30
CA VAL A 307 -38.81 13.01 -11.56
C VAL A 307 -40.15 12.41 -11.10
N GLN A 308 -40.39 11.13 -11.38
CA GLN A 308 -41.62 10.46 -10.97
C GLN A 308 -41.71 10.35 -9.43
N MET A 309 -40.59 9.96 -8.77
CA MET A 309 -40.52 9.85 -7.31
C MET A 309 -40.82 11.21 -6.63
N ALA A 310 -40.24 12.29 -7.18
CA ALA A 310 -40.46 13.65 -6.65
C ALA A 310 -41.93 14.14 -6.85
N LEU A 311 -42.60 13.67 -7.89
CA LEU A 311 -44.02 13.99 -8.14
C LEU A 311 -44.94 13.16 -7.25
N ASP A 312 -44.62 11.92 -6.96
CA ASP A 312 -45.45 11.00 -6.16
C ASP A 312 -45.32 11.28 -4.65
N GLY A 313 -44.24 11.95 -4.21
CA GLY A 313 -43.98 12.32 -2.83
C GLY A 313 -44.69 13.64 -2.38
N GLN A 314 -45.38 14.30 -3.30
CA GLN A 314 -46.22 15.49 -3.01
C GLN A 314 -47.68 15.06 -2.90
#